data_c30e7bc8a3dc1988a90cb221a6ef0e66
#
_entry.id   c30e7bc8a3dc1988a90cb221a6ef0e66
#
_cell.length_a   1.000
_cell.length_b   1.000
_cell.length_c   1.000
_cell.angle_alpha   90.00
_cell.angle_beta   90.00
_cell.angle_gamma   90.00
#
_symmetry.space_group_name_H-M   'P 1'
#
loop_
_entity.id
_entity.type
_entity.pdbx_description
1 polymer ?
#
loop_
_entity_poly.entity_id
_entity_poly.type
_entity_poly.pdbx_seq_one_letter_code
_entity_poly.pdbx_strand_id
1 'polypeptide(L)'
;MTKKKSGMYKNLTNYGDSEFSIFLRKAFIKGMGYSEEMLNKPIIGITNTYSDYNPCHGNVPDLIKSVKAGILSSGAIPLEFPTISIHESFAYPTSMYLRNLMSIDTEEMMKAQPMDACVLIGGCDKTVPAQLMGAFSANIPAIQLVTGPM
;
A
#
# COMPACT_ATOMS: atom_id res chain seq x y z
N MET A 1 -25.63 -15.07 5.65
CA MET A 1 -24.64 -13.98 5.60
C MET A 1 -23.37 -14.50 4.95
N THR A 2 -23.09 -14.10 3.72
CA THR A 2 -21.83 -14.46 3.05
C THR A 2 -20.68 -13.78 3.80
N LYS A 3 -19.78 -14.59 4.36
CA LYS A 3 -18.59 -14.10 5.06
C LYS A 3 -17.79 -13.21 4.09
N LYS A 4 -17.62 -11.93 4.41
CA LYS A 4 -16.88 -10.99 3.57
C LYS A 4 -15.47 -11.54 3.36
N LYS A 5 -15.07 -11.79 2.13
CA LYS A 5 -13.73 -12.30 1.81
C LYS A 5 -12.70 -11.26 2.25
N SER A 6 -11.63 -11.68 2.93
CA SER A 6 -10.54 -10.81 3.40
C SER A 6 -9.18 -11.38 3.00
N GLY A 7 -8.15 -10.56 3.04
CA GLY A 7 -6.77 -10.95 2.77
C GLY A 7 -6.60 -11.62 1.41
N MET A 8 -5.90 -12.74 1.36
CA MET A 8 -5.60 -13.49 0.14
C MET A 8 -6.84 -13.91 -0.66
N TYR A 9 -8.02 -13.98 -0.03
CA TYR A 9 -9.27 -14.41 -0.66
C TYR A 9 -10.07 -13.28 -1.32
N LYS A 10 -9.57 -12.04 -1.33
CA LYS A 10 -10.19 -10.93 -2.05
C LYS A 10 -9.88 -11.01 -3.55
N ASN A 11 -10.85 -10.63 -4.39
CA ASN A 11 -10.66 -10.42 -5.83
C ASN A 11 -9.96 -11.60 -6.54
N LEU A 12 -10.50 -12.82 -6.39
CA LEU A 12 -9.93 -14.06 -6.95
C LEU A 12 -10.43 -14.37 -8.38
N THR A 13 -10.50 -13.38 -9.25
CA THR A 13 -11.09 -13.58 -10.59
C THR A 13 -10.10 -13.57 -11.74
N ASN A 14 -8.78 -13.45 -11.44
CA ASN A 14 -7.74 -13.21 -12.45
C ASN A 14 -7.64 -14.31 -13.52
N TYR A 15 -7.93 -15.56 -13.14
CA TYR A 15 -7.77 -16.74 -14.02
C TYR A 15 -9.08 -17.48 -14.29
N GLY A 16 -10.22 -16.89 -13.96
CA GLY A 16 -11.53 -17.54 -14.11
C GLY A 16 -11.80 -18.68 -13.13
N ASP A 17 -10.78 -19.16 -12.42
CA ASP A 17 -10.84 -20.19 -11.38
C ASP A 17 -10.30 -19.62 -10.05
N SER A 18 -11.18 -19.55 -9.06
CA SER A 18 -10.82 -19.00 -7.75
C SER A 18 -9.91 -19.90 -6.93
N GLU A 19 -9.97 -21.23 -7.09
CA GLU A 19 -9.10 -22.17 -6.38
C GLU A 19 -7.67 -22.07 -6.94
N PHE A 20 -7.53 -22.02 -8.25
CA PHE A 20 -6.24 -21.82 -8.89
C PHE A 20 -5.64 -20.43 -8.56
N SER A 21 -6.47 -19.39 -8.54
CA SER A 21 -6.03 -18.03 -8.18
C SER A 21 -5.50 -17.96 -6.74
N ILE A 22 -6.17 -18.58 -5.77
CA ILE A 22 -5.69 -18.60 -4.38
C ILE A 22 -4.45 -19.49 -4.21
N PHE A 23 -4.37 -20.61 -4.94
CA PHE A 23 -3.19 -21.46 -4.96
C PHE A 23 -1.96 -20.68 -5.41
N LEU A 24 -2.04 -19.94 -6.52
CA LEU A 24 -0.92 -19.13 -7.02
C LEU A 24 -0.51 -18.06 -6.02
N ARG A 25 -1.46 -17.29 -5.48
CA ARG A 25 -1.16 -16.26 -4.46
C ARG A 25 -0.41 -16.85 -3.27
N LYS A 26 -0.91 -17.96 -2.74
CA LYS A 26 -0.28 -18.64 -1.60
C LYS A 26 1.12 -19.14 -1.94
N ALA A 27 1.31 -19.73 -3.12
CA ALA A 27 2.60 -20.24 -3.57
C ALA A 27 3.67 -19.12 -3.63
N PHE A 28 3.33 -17.98 -4.26
CA PHE A 28 4.27 -16.85 -4.36
C PHE A 28 4.58 -16.21 -3.02
N ILE A 29 3.58 -15.98 -2.17
CA ILE A 29 3.79 -15.37 -0.86
C ILE A 29 4.57 -16.30 0.07
N LYS A 30 4.35 -17.61 0.01
CA LYS A 30 5.20 -18.59 0.72
C LYS A 30 6.64 -18.53 0.26
N GLY A 31 6.89 -18.36 -1.04
CA GLY A 31 8.22 -18.14 -1.59
C GLY A 31 8.91 -16.90 -1.02
N MET A 32 8.16 -15.93 -0.49
CA MET A 32 8.67 -14.75 0.22
C MET A 32 8.86 -14.98 1.74
N GLY A 33 8.65 -16.20 2.24
CA GLY A 33 8.90 -16.57 3.63
C GLY A 33 7.68 -16.53 4.57
N TYR A 34 6.46 -16.31 4.05
CA TYR A 34 5.24 -16.33 4.89
C TYR A 34 4.74 -17.76 5.13
N SER A 35 4.35 -18.07 6.37
CA SER A 35 3.79 -19.39 6.72
C SER A 35 2.34 -19.54 6.27
N GLU A 36 1.88 -20.78 6.12
CA GLU A 36 0.47 -21.07 5.79
C GLU A 36 -0.51 -20.45 6.79
N GLU A 37 -0.16 -20.45 8.08
CA GLU A 37 -0.99 -19.85 9.13
C GLU A 37 -1.14 -18.32 8.92
N MET A 38 -0.07 -17.65 8.56
CA MET A 38 -0.10 -16.21 8.29
C MET A 38 -1.03 -15.88 7.12
N LEU A 39 -1.10 -16.72 6.08
CA LEU A 39 -1.88 -16.45 4.87
C LEU A 39 -3.41 -16.39 5.09
N ASN A 40 -3.88 -16.77 6.27
CA ASN A 40 -5.28 -16.67 6.66
C ASN A 40 -5.60 -15.37 7.44
N LYS A 41 -4.58 -14.52 7.69
CA LYS A 41 -4.71 -13.26 8.44
C LYS A 41 -5.11 -12.12 7.50
N PRO A 42 -5.69 -11.02 8.05
CA PRO A 42 -5.92 -9.80 7.27
C PRO A 42 -4.61 -9.24 6.69
N ILE A 43 -4.71 -8.61 5.53
CA ILE A 43 -3.58 -7.95 4.87
C ILE A 43 -3.71 -6.45 5.03
N ILE A 44 -2.67 -5.81 5.53
CA ILE A 44 -2.56 -4.35 5.61
C ILE A 44 -1.49 -3.90 4.61
N GLY A 45 -1.93 -3.14 3.60
CA GLY A 45 -1.03 -2.52 2.64
C GLY A 45 -0.24 -1.38 3.29
N ILE A 46 0.97 -1.13 2.82
CA ILE A 46 1.79 0.00 3.26
C ILE A 46 2.34 0.67 2.01
N THR A 47 2.02 1.95 1.78
CA THR A 47 2.61 2.68 0.67
C THR A 47 4.08 2.98 0.95
N ASN A 48 4.94 2.64 0.00
CA ASN A 48 6.35 3.03 0.02
C ASN A 48 6.59 4.17 -0.99
N THR A 49 6.78 5.38 -0.47
CA THR A 49 7.06 6.58 -1.24
C THR A 49 8.52 7.01 -1.15
N TYR A 50 9.42 6.12 -0.71
CA TYR A 50 10.85 6.43 -0.70
C TYR A 50 11.37 6.74 -2.11
N SER A 51 12.21 7.77 -2.19
CA SER A 51 12.93 8.13 -3.42
C SER A 51 14.14 8.99 -3.04
N ASP A 52 15.29 8.75 -3.66
CA ASP A 52 16.47 9.58 -3.51
C ASP A 52 16.26 11.00 -4.03
N TYR A 53 15.29 11.21 -4.92
CA TYR A 53 14.87 12.52 -5.40
C TYR A 53 13.86 13.22 -4.48
N ASN A 54 13.49 12.61 -3.35
CA ASN A 54 12.51 13.18 -2.44
C ASN A 54 13.02 13.20 -1.00
N PRO A 55 13.74 14.25 -0.58
CA PRO A 55 14.26 14.38 0.78
C PRO A 55 13.19 14.33 1.87
N CYS A 56 11.96 14.79 1.58
CA CYS A 56 10.83 14.70 2.52
C CYS A 56 10.45 13.25 2.87
N HIS A 57 10.89 12.28 2.08
CA HIS A 57 10.61 10.86 2.25
C HIS A 57 11.84 10.03 2.66
N GLY A 58 12.94 10.69 3.04
CA GLY A 58 14.18 10.01 3.39
C GLY A 58 14.06 9.02 4.57
N ASN A 59 13.15 9.26 5.52
CA ASN A 59 12.90 8.40 6.67
C ASN A 59 11.82 7.33 6.45
N VAL A 60 11.19 7.28 5.26
CA VAL A 60 10.13 6.31 4.94
C VAL A 60 10.56 4.86 5.18
N PRO A 61 11.78 4.40 4.82
CA PRO A 61 12.20 3.04 5.07
C PRO A 61 12.18 2.65 6.56
N ASP A 62 12.53 3.56 7.46
CA ASP A 62 12.51 3.29 8.90
C ASP A 62 11.09 3.33 9.48
N LEU A 63 10.23 4.22 8.97
CA LEU A 63 8.82 4.22 9.30
C LEU A 63 8.14 2.91 8.85
N ILE A 64 8.45 2.41 7.66
CA ILE A 64 7.93 1.11 7.16
C ILE A 64 8.32 -0.03 8.10
N LYS A 65 9.56 -0.09 8.57
CA LYS A 65 10.00 -1.12 9.53
C LYS A 65 9.15 -1.09 10.80
N SER A 66 8.92 0.10 11.36
CA SER A 66 8.13 0.29 12.57
C SER A 66 6.65 -0.07 12.34
N VAL A 67 6.09 0.35 11.21
CA VAL A 67 4.70 0.02 10.81
C VAL A 67 4.53 -1.49 10.62
N LYS A 68 5.47 -2.15 9.94
CA LYS A 68 5.45 -3.62 9.79
C LYS A 68 5.45 -4.33 11.15
N ALA A 69 6.29 -3.90 12.07
CA ALA A 69 6.33 -4.47 13.42
C ALA A 69 4.98 -4.30 14.15
N GLY A 70 4.37 -3.12 14.09
CA GLY A 70 3.05 -2.84 14.68
C GLY A 70 1.94 -3.70 14.08
N ILE A 71 1.91 -3.84 12.76
CA ILE A 71 0.91 -4.67 12.05
C ILE A 71 1.07 -6.15 12.43
N LEU A 72 2.30 -6.66 12.45
CA LEU A 72 2.58 -8.05 12.87
C LEU A 72 2.15 -8.30 14.31
N SER A 73 2.45 -7.38 15.22
CA SER A 73 2.01 -7.46 16.63
C SER A 73 0.49 -7.45 16.79
N SER A 74 -0.23 -6.83 15.85
CA SER A 74 -1.69 -6.81 15.82
C SER A 74 -2.29 -8.07 15.16
N GLY A 75 -1.48 -9.02 14.72
CA GLY A 75 -1.92 -10.28 14.12
C GLY A 75 -2.35 -10.18 12.66
N ALA A 76 -1.90 -9.16 11.92
CA ALA A 76 -2.14 -8.98 10.49
C ALA A 76 -0.84 -9.13 9.67
N ILE A 77 -0.95 -9.23 8.35
CA ILE A 77 0.20 -9.29 7.43
C ILE A 77 0.48 -7.91 6.85
N PRO A 78 1.68 -7.35 7.05
CA PRO A 78 2.09 -6.12 6.39
C PRO A 78 2.68 -6.41 5.01
N LEU A 79 2.10 -5.85 3.96
CA LEU A 79 2.65 -5.90 2.60
C LEU A 79 2.89 -4.49 2.09
N GLU A 80 4.15 -4.14 1.84
CA GLU A 80 4.48 -2.85 1.24
C GLU A 80 4.37 -2.89 -0.28
N PHE A 81 4.02 -1.76 -0.87
CA PHE A 81 3.98 -1.55 -2.31
C PHE A 81 4.39 -0.12 -2.66
N PRO A 82 5.04 0.10 -3.82
CA PRO A 82 5.46 1.42 -4.23
C PRO A 82 4.28 2.26 -4.70
N THR A 83 4.37 3.57 -4.50
CA THR A 83 3.57 4.59 -5.16
C THR A 83 4.47 5.71 -5.63
N ILE A 84 3.99 6.56 -6.53
CA ILE A 84 4.75 7.68 -7.08
C ILE A 84 5.24 8.59 -5.95
N SER A 85 6.52 9.00 -6.06
CA SER A 85 7.18 9.91 -5.13
C SER A 85 7.90 11.02 -5.92
N ILE A 86 7.44 12.26 -5.77
CA ILE A 86 7.96 13.42 -6.52
C ILE A 86 8.13 14.59 -5.56
N HIS A 87 9.31 15.23 -5.63
CA HIS A 87 9.61 16.44 -4.88
C HIS A 87 9.63 17.66 -5.82
N GLU A 88 9.08 18.79 -5.37
CA GLU A 88 8.94 20.00 -6.18
C GLU A 88 10.28 20.50 -6.74
N SER A 89 11.34 20.46 -5.93
CA SER A 89 12.66 20.97 -6.34
C SER A 89 13.31 20.19 -7.48
N PHE A 90 12.86 18.98 -7.75
CA PHE A 90 13.40 18.10 -8.81
C PHE A 90 12.38 17.86 -9.94
N ALA A 91 11.17 18.37 -9.80
CA ALA A 91 10.10 18.20 -10.79
C ALA A 91 10.12 19.30 -11.85
N TYR A 92 9.83 18.96 -13.10
CA TYR A 92 9.65 19.91 -14.19
C TYR A 92 8.33 19.63 -14.92
N PRO A 93 7.52 20.65 -15.19
CA PRO A 93 7.65 22.07 -14.76
C PRO A 93 7.29 22.29 -13.29
N THR A 94 6.48 21.43 -12.68
CA THR A 94 6.11 21.46 -11.25
C THR A 94 5.46 20.12 -10.85
N SER A 95 5.66 19.68 -9.62
CA SER A 95 5.02 18.47 -9.07
C SER A 95 3.49 18.61 -8.95
N MET A 96 2.97 19.84 -8.97
CA MET A 96 1.53 20.10 -8.86
C MET A 96 0.72 19.43 -9.99
N TYR A 97 1.25 19.39 -11.21
CA TYR A 97 0.58 18.78 -12.34
C TYR A 97 0.48 17.25 -12.22
N LEU A 98 1.35 16.66 -11.42
CA LEU A 98 1.41 15.21 -11.23
C LEU A 98 0.60 14.71 -10.03
N ARG A 99 0.02 15.63 -9.23
CA ARG A 99 -0.76 15.24 -8.04
C ARG A 99 -1.93 14.32 -8.37
N ASN A 100 -2.66 14.58 -9.44
CA ASN A 100 -3.77 13.72 -9.85
C ASN A 100 -3.28 12.33 -10.31
N LEU A 101 -2.14 12.29 -11.01
CA LEU A 101 -1.52 11.01 -11.39
C LEU A 101 -1.13 10.21 -10.15
N MET A 102 -0.52 10.85 -9.13
CA MET A 102 -0.20 10.21 -7.84
C MET A 102 -1.45 9.69 -7.13
N SER A 103 -2.57 10.42 -7.20
CA SER A 103 -3.84 9.99 -6.63
C SER A 103 -4.39 8.75 -7.36
N ILE A 104 -4.38 8.76 -8.68
CA ILE A 104 -4.82 7.63 -9.52
C ILE A 104 -3.92 6.41 -9.26
N ASP A 105 -2.59 6.60 -9.23
CA ASP A 105 -1.63 5.54 -8.91
C ASP A 105 -1.94 4.90 -7.55
N THR A 106 -2.13 5.70 -6.51
CA THR A 106 -2.48 5.21 -5.17
C THR A 106 -3.80 4.44 -5.19
N GLU A 107 -4.83 4.97 -5.85
CA GLU A 107 -6.14 4.31 -5.96
C GLU A 107 -6.03 2.95 -6.65
N GLU A 108 -5.40 2.91 -7.82
CA GLU A 108 -5.27 1.69 -8.62
C GLU A 108 -4.44 0.62 -7.89
N MET A 109 -3.33 1.01 -7.26
CA MET A 109 -2.51 0.10 -6.47
C MET A 109 -3.28 -0.48 -5.28
N MET A 110 -4.11 0.32 -4.61
CA MET A 110 -4.95 -0.15 -3.51
C MET A 110 -6.07 -1.10 -4.00
N LYS A 111 -6.69 -0.81 -5.14
CA LYS A 111 -7.77 -1.64 -5.72
C LYS A 111 -7.26 -2.95 -6.31
N ALA A 112 -6.11 -2.90 -6.99
CA ALA A 112 -5.55 -4.06 -7.69
C ALA A 112 -5.06 -5.15 -6.74
N GLN A 113 -4.67 -4.80 -5.52
CA GLN A 113 -4.05 -5.73 -4.58
C GLN A 113 -5.03 -6.20 -3.49
N PRO A 114 -4.88 -7.44 -3.00
CA PRO A 114 -5.80 -8.00 -2.01
C PRO A 114 -5.50 -7.50 -0.60
N MET A 115 -5.76 -6.22 -0.29
CA MET A 115 -5.60 -5.65 1.05
C MET A 115 -6.93 -5.36 1.73
N ASP A 116 -6.94 -5.41 3.06
CA ASP A 116 -8.13 -5.13 3.90
C ASP A 116 -8.14 -3.68 4.39
N ALA A 117 -6.97 -3.11 4.61
CA ALA A 117 -6.74 -1.72 4.95
C ALA A 117 -5.34 -1.28 4.46
N CYS A 118 -5.06 0.01 4.53
CA CYS A 118 -3.78 0.57 4.08
C CYS A 118 -3.22 1.60 5.06
N VAL A 119 -1.90 1.55 5.29
CA VAL A 119 -1.15 2.65 5.90
C VAL A 119 -0.50 3.46 4.78
N LEU A 120 -0.91 4.71 4.64
CA LEU A 120 -0.39 5.64 3.66
C LEU A 120 0.78 6.39 4.28
N ILE A 121 1.98 6.28 3.72
CA ILE A 121 3.16 6.98 4.22
C ILE A 121 3.59 8.03 3.19
N GLY A 122 3.68 9.29 3.62
CA GLY A 122 4.11 10.38 2.76
C GLY A 122 4.28 11.67 3.55
N GLY A 123 5.11 12.59 3.07
CA GLY A 123 5.48 13.79 3.81
C GLY A 123 5.35 15.12 3.03
N CYS A 124 5.34 15.05 1.71
CA CYS A 124 5.22 16.24 0.88
C CYS A 124 3.79 16.78 0.79
N ASP A 125 3.67 18.08 0.55
CA ASP A 125 2.42 18.80 0.36
C ASP A 125 1.60 18.34 -0.88
N LYS A 126 2.20 17.57 -1.79
CA LYS A 126 1.50 16.93 -2.92
C LYS A 126 1.20 15.46 -2.62
N THR A 127 2.11 14.74 -1.97
CA THR A 127 1.96 13.30 -1.71
C THR A 127 0.83 13.01 -0.73
N VAL A 128 0.78 13.73 0.39
CA VAL A 128 -0.27 13.51 1.41
C VAL A 128 -1.68 13.69 0.85
N PRO A 129 -2.02 14.84 0.20
CA PRO A 129 -3.35 14.99 -0.38
C PRO A 129 -3.62 14.01 -1.52
N ALA A 130 -2.62 13.67 -2.34
CA ALA A 130 -2.78 12.68 -3.41
C ALA A 130 -3.13 11.29 -2.86
N GLN A 131 -2.43 10.84 -1.83
CA GLN A 131 -2.71 9.57 -1.16
C GLN A 131 -4.11 9.55 -0.53
N LEU A 132 -4.51 10.63 0.15
CA LEU A 132 -5.85 10.74 0.72
C LEU A 132 -6.93 10.71 -0.35
N MET A 133 -6.76 11.43 -1.46
CA MET A 133 -7.68 11.41 -2.60
C MET A 133 -7.82 9.98 -3.17
N GLY A 134 -6.70 9.29 -3.40
CA GLY A 134 -6.68 7.92 -3.89
C GLY A 134 -7.36 6.94 -2.93
N ALA A 135 -7.08 7.04 -1.64
CA ALA A 135 -7.67 6.18 -0.62
C ALA A 135 -9.19 6.39 -0.48
N PHE A 136 -9.67 7.64 -0.51
CA PHE A 136 -11.11 7.93 -0.49
C PHE A 136 -11.82 7.37 -1.72
N SER A 137 -11.20 7.51 -2.90
CA SER A 137 -11.74 6.94 -4.14
C SER A 137 -11.72 5.42 -4.14
N ALA A 138 -10.67 4.79 -3.62
CA ALA A 138 -10.58 3.34 -3.47
C ALA A 138 -11.61 2.76 -2.50
N ASN A 139 -12.12 3.58 -1.57
CA ASN A 139 -13.06 3.16 -0.52
C ASN A 139 -12.54 1.97 0.32
N ILE A 140 -11.24 1.97 0.63
CA ILE A 140 -10.58 1.01 1.48
C ILE A 140 -10.17 1.73 2.78
N PRO A 141 -10.40 1.14 3.97
CA PRO A 141 -9.97 1.74 5.23
C PRO A 141 -8.49 2.10 5.20
N ALA A 142 -8.15 3.34 5.54
CA ALA A 142 -6.77 3.81 5.50
C ALA A 142 -6.45 4.74 6.66
N ILE A 143 -5.17 4.80 7.02
CA ILE A 143 -4.62 5.77 7.95
C ILE A 143 -3.42 6.45 7.29
N GLN A 144 -3.35 7.78 7.41
CA GLN A 144 -2.21 8.55 6.91
C GLN A 144 -1.16 8.69 8.01
N LEU A 145 0.06 8.26 7.72
CA LEU A 145 1.25 8.50 8.53
C LEU A 145 2.14 9.49 7.79
N VAL A 146 2.35 10.67 8.37
CA VAL A 146 3.21 11.69 7.79
C VAL A 146 4.66 11.51 8.22
N THR A 147 5.61 11.82 7.33
CA THR A 147 7.05 11.68 7.60
C THR A 147 7.58 12.74 8.57
N GLY A 148 6.80 13.76 8.88
CA GLY A 148 7.21 14.89 9.71
C GLY A 148 7.90 16.01 8.91
N PRO A 149 8.31 17.08 9.58
CA PRO A 149 9.09 18.15 8.97
C PRO A 149 10.50 17.67 8.59
N MET A 150 11.07 18.29 7.57
CA MET A 150 12.49 18.10 7.22
C MET A 150 13.38 18.78 8.26
#